data_f47b2c96d90839c02a7285a0fdb37f70
#
_entry.id   f47b2c96d90839c02a7285a0fdb37f70
#
_cell.length_a   1.000
_cell.length_b   1.000
_cell.length_c   1.000
_cell.angle_alpha   90.00
_cell.angle_beta   90.00
_cell.angle_gamma   90.00
#
_symmetry.space_group_name_H-M   'P 1'
#
loop_
_entity.id
_entity.type
_entity.pdbx_description
1 polymer ?
#
loop_
_entity_poly.entity_id
_entity_poly.type
_entity_poly.pdbx_seq_one_letter_code
_entity_poly.pdbx_strand_id
1 'polypeptide(L)'
;GQRENVRVRETNLGNVVADALYEYGQTGFSHKTDLAVTNGGGLRETIAKDKPITKGSVIAVLPFGNTISQIKVTGQNIADMFAKSLGSILQEKDGKTVLDENRQPLLEPSGGFLQVSGAKVYYDTTLPAEKRVLYIEIKNPETGQYEPLNLAKDYYLTTNDFLAAGGDGYTMLGGAREEGPSMDVAFADYLAKADLTAYATINPNSRTISISASKDTDGDGVADIEEIKQGTDPANPKSYPGSNNQPVIPSTGKNAQPTNPSTGKMDQTYIPALVGTNSPNQLASQTKNTFTSAKDDTQIKANNHHLSVTVAKTFTAGSATLPETGTSDSPAIYMIALLTSILAFFGLKKKEESE
;
A
#
# COMPACT_ATOMS: atom_id res chain seq x y z
N GLY A 1 -14.20 -10.84 0.85
CA GLY A 1 -13.91 -9.71 0.02
C GLY A 1 -14.73 -9.63 -1.25
N GLN A 2 -15.84 -8.90 -1.23
CA GLN A 2 -16.51 -8.56 -2.48
C GLN A 2 -15.68 -7.51 -3.23
N ARG A 3 -15.67 -7.56 -4.56
CA ARG A 3 -14.89 -6.67 -5.44
C ARG A 3 -15.04 -5.17 -5.09
N GLU A 4 -16.24 -4.75 -4.72
CA GLU A 4 -16.51 -3.37 -4.35
C GLU A 4 -15.95 -3.03 -2.97
N ASN A 5 -16.09 -3.94 -2.00
CA ASN A 5 -15.63 -3.72 -0.64
C ASN A 5 -14.10 -3.56 -0.54
N VAL A 6 -13.31 -4.35 -1.28
CA VAL A 6 -11.84 -4.23 -1.28
C VAL A 6 -11.34 -2.91 -1.85
N ARG A 7 -12.22 -2.12 -2.47
CA ARG A 7 -11.94 -0.84 -3.11
C ARG A 7 -12.38 0.39 -2.31
N VAL A 8 -13.02 0.18 -1.15
CA VAL A 8 -13.56 1.28 -0.32
C VAL A 8 -13.24 1.13 1.16
N ARG A 9 -12.90 -0.10 1.60
CA ARG A 9 -12.67 -0.38 3.02
C ARG A 9 -11.72 -1.55 3.22
N GLU A 10 -11.24 -1.70 4.44
CA GLU A 10 -10.56 -2.90 4.90
C GLU A 10 -11.45 -4.13 4.75
N THR A 11 -10.88 -5.25 4.31
CA THR A 11 -11.58 -6.53 4.19
C THR A 11 -10.71 -7.68 4.68
N ASN A 12 -11.33 -8.78 5.15
CA ASN A 12 -10.60 -9.96 5.55
C ASN A 12 -9.80 -10.59 4.38
N LEU A 13 -10.29 -10.55 3.14
CA LEU A 13 -9.53 -10.99 1.98
C LEU A 13 -8.32 -10.05 1.73
N GLY A 14 -8.53 -8.75 1.82
CA GLY A 14 -7.43 -7.78 1.70
C GLY A 14 -6.38 -7.98 2.77
N ASN A 15 -6.82 -8.20 4.01
CA ASN A 15 -5.93 -8.47 5.13
C ASN A 15 -5.08 -9.72 4.92
N VAL A 16 -5.68 -10.85 4.53
CA VAL A 16 -4.93 -12.10 4.32
C VAL A 16 -3.94 -12.01 3.15
N VAL A 17 -4.28 -11.28 2.08
CA VAL A 17 -3.34 -11.05 0.96
C VAL A 17 -2.21 -10.12 1.40
N ALA A 18 -2.51 -9.02 2.10
CA ALA A 18 -1.48 -8.11 2.60
C ALA A 18 -0.56 -8.80 3.63
N ASP A 19 -1.10 -9.70 4.47
CA ASP A 19 -0.31 -10.49 5.41
C ASP A 19 0.61 -11.49 4.70
N ALA A 20 0.18 -12.07 3.59
CA ALA A 20 1.03 -12.92 2.76
C ALA A 20 2.24 -12.16 2.21
N LEU A 21 2.03 -10.93 1.73
CA LEU A 21 3.12 -10.06 1.28
C LEU A 21 4.04 -9.66 2.45
N TYR A 22 3.46 -9.30 3.58
CA TYR A 22 4.21 -8.90 4.77
C TYR A 22 5.09 -10.05 5.29
N GLU A 23 4.54 -11.26 5.38
CA GLU A 23 5.28 -12.44 5.83
C GLU A 23 6.39 -12.83 4.85
N TYR A 24 6.09 -12.85 3.54
CA TYR A 24 7.14 -13.07 2.54
C TYR A 24 8.27 -12.06 2.71
N GLY A 25 7.96 -10.80 2.93
CA GLY A 25 8.91 -9.72 3.09
C GLY A 25 9.78 -9.81 4.35
N GLN A 26 9.45 -10.68 5.32
CA GLN A 26 10.31 -10.86 6.51
C GLN A 26 11.59 -11.67 6.21
N THR A 27 11.58 -12.48 5.15
CA THR A 27 12.71 -13.38 4.83
C THR A 27 13.04 -13.46 3.34
N GLY A 28 12.18 -12.97 2.47
CA GLY A 28 12.30 -13.10 1.02
C GLY A 28 13.13 -12.03 0.34
N PHE A 29 13.55 -10.99 1.06
CA PHE A 29 14.33 -9.86 0.55
C PHE A 29 15.55 -9.59 1.43
N SER A 30 16.43 -8.71 0.98
CA SER A 30 17.63 -8.29 1.72
C SER A 30 17.32 -7.60 3.05
N HIS A 31 16.13 -6.98 3.15
CA HIS A 31 15.67 -6.28 4.35
C HIS A 31 14.32 -6.80 4.78
N LYS A 32 14.10 -6.84 6.09
CA LYS A 32 12.76 -7.13 6.64
C LYS A 32 11.78 -6.03 6.25
N THR A 33 10.56 -6.44 5.93
CA THR A 33 9.47 -5.52 5.58
C THR A 33 8.92 -4.85 6.85
N ASP A 34 8.82 -3.52 6.82
CA ASP A 34 8.15 -2.74 7.87
C ASP A 34 6.63 -2.76 7.68
N LEU A 35 6.16 -2.66 6.43
CA LEU A 35 4.74 -2.73 6.08
C LEU A 35 4.55 -3.33 4.69
N ALA A 36 3.35 -3.87 4.46
CA ALA A 36 2.96 -4.36 3.14
C ALA A 36 1.60 -3.80 2.72
N VAL A 37 1.45 -3.51 1.43
CA VAL A 37 0.19 -3.05 0.86
C VAL A 37 -0.12 -3.75 -0.46
N THR A 38 -1.41 -3.89 -0.77
CA THR A 38 -1.88 -4.26 -2.10
C THR A 38 -3.10 -3.44 -2.46
N ASN A 39 -3.24 -3.09 -3.73
CA ASN A 39 -4.38 -2.31 -4.22
C ASN A 39 -5.63 -3.19 -4.38
N GLY A 40 -6.79 -2.65 -4.02
CA GLY A 40 -8.08 -3.33 -4.13
C GLY A 40 -8.43 -3.70 -5.57
N GLY A 41 -7.91 -2.95 -6.56
CA GLY A 41 -8.01 -3.27 -7.98
C GLY A 41 -7.34 -4.58 -8.37
N GLY A 42 -6.30 -4.99 -7.66
CA GLY A 42 -5.60 -6.26 -7.84
C GLY A 42 -6.40 -7.49 -7.38
N LEU A 43 -7.38 -7.31 -6.49
CA LEU A 43 -8.20 -8.39 -5.91
C LEU A 43 -9.50 -8.55 -6.73
N ARG A 44 -9.61 -9.63 -7.49
CA ARG A 44 -10.64 -9.74 -8.54
C ARG A 44 -11.80 -10.68 -8.21
N GLU A 45 -11.62 -11.62 -7.28
CA GLU A 45 -12.63 -12.61 -6.89
C GLU A 45 -12.62 -12.80 -5.37
N THR A 46 -13.64 -13.47 -4.84
CA THR A 46 -13.76 -13.84 -3.44
C THR A 46 -13.35 -15.30 -3.22
N ILE A 47 -12.90 -15.60 -2.00
CA ILE A 47 -12.74 -16.99 -1.55
C ILE A 47 -13.99 -17.36 -0.76
N ALA A 48 -14.72 -18.38 -1.22
CA ALA A 48 -15.92 -18.85 -0.56
C ALA A 48 -15.58 -19.54 0.77
N LYS A 49 -16.30 -19.17 1.84
CA LYS A 49 -16.05 -19.60 3.22
C LYS A 49 -16.05 -21.13 3.39
N ASP A 50 -17.00 -21.82 2.75
CA ASP A 50 -17.26 -23.23 2.99
C ASP A 50 -16.76 -24.13 1.84
N LYS A 51 -15.80 -23.65 1.06
CA LYS A 51 -15.21 -24.41 -0.04
C LYS A 51 -13.72 -24.57 0.16
N PRO A 52 -13.12 -25.69 -0.29
CA PRO A 52 -11.68 -25.84 -0.30
C PRO A 52 -11.01 -24.73 -1.12
N ILE A 53 -9.95 -24.16 -0.57
CA ILE A 53 -9.11 -23.21 -1.31
C ILE A 53 -8.26 -24.02 -2.29
N THR A 54 -8.37 -23.69 -3.57
CA THR A 54 -7.65 -24.35 -4.66
C THR A 54 -6.71 -23.36 -5.34
N LYS A 55 -5.74 -23.88 -6.11
CA LYS A 55 -4.90 -23.04 -6.96
C LYS A 55 -5.74 -22.16 -7.90
N GLY A 56 -6.84 -22.71 -8.44
CA GLY A 56 -7.77 -21.96 -9.28
C GLY A 56 -8.43 -20.79 -8.57
N SER A 57 -8.84 -20.97 -7.28
CA SER A 57 -9.41 -19.86 -6.50
C SER A 57 -8.37 -18.80 -6.16
N VAL A 58 -7.10 -19.18 -5.91
CA VAL A 58 -6.01 -18.22 -5.69
C VAL A 58 -5.74 -17.38 -6.96
N ILE A 59 -5.64 -18.04 -8.12
CA ILE A 59 -5.45 -17.35 -9.41
C ILE A 59 -6.66 -16.45 -9.73
N ALA A 60 -7.88 -16.88 -9.41
CA ALA A 60 -9.06 -16.03 -9.61
C ALA A 60 -9.03 -14.75 -8.76
N VAL A 61 -8.47 -14.81 -7.55
CA VAL A 61 -8.26 -13.63 -6.70
C VAL A 61 -7.15 -12.74 -7.26
N LEU A 62 -6.03 -13.30 -7.72
CA LEU A 62 -4.81 -12.60 -8.18
C LEU A 62 -4.47 -12.96 -9.65
N PRO A 63 -5.29 -12.56 -10.63
CA PRO A 63 -5.17 -13.09 -12.00
C PRO A 63 -4.12 -12.37 -12.86
N PHE A 64 -3.49 -11.32 -12.39
CA PHE A 64 -2.63 -10.46 -13.24
C PHE A 64 -1.20 -10.97 -13.38
N GLY A 65 -0.78 -11.96 -12.59
CA GLY A 65 0.58 -12.47 -12.60
C GLY A 65 1.62 -11.47 -12.08
N ASN A 66 1.20 -10.47 -11.28
CA ASN A 66 2.11 -9.54 -10.64
C ASN A 66 3.10 -10.29 -9.75
N THR A 67 4.35 -9.80 -9.71
CA THR A 67 5.36 -10.25 -8.75
C THR A 67 5.29 -9.46 -7.46
N ILE A 68 5.83 -10.01 -6.38
CA ILE A 68 6.06 -9.25 -5.14
C ILE A 68 7.34 -8.44 -5.31
N SER A 69 7.29 -7.17 -4.91
CA SER A 69 8.44 -6.27 -4.95
C SER A 69 8.62 -5.62 -3.59
N GLN A 70 9.87 -5.42 -3.18
CA GLN A 70 10.23 -4.59 -2.04
C GLN A 70 10.91 -3.32 -2.51
N ILE A 71 10.47 -2.18 -1.99
CA ILE A 71 11.07 -0.85 -2.24
C ILE A 71 11.39 -0.16 -0.93
N LYS A 72 12.41 0.69 -0.96
CA LYS A 72 12.75 1.58 0.13
C LYS A 72 12.01 2.90 -0.05
N VAL A 73 11.26 3.35 0.93
CA VAL A 73 10.45 4.57 0.92
C VAL A 73 10.69 5.39 2.19
N THR A 74 10.50 6.71 2.12
CA THR A 74 10.51 7.55 3.32
C THR A 74 9.15 7.50 4.03
N GLY A 75 9.10 7.86 5.32
CA GLY A 75 7.82 8.03 6.00
C GLY A 75 6.91 9.05 5.34
N GLN A 76 7.47 10.09 4.69
CA GLN A 76 6.67 11.03 3.91
C GLN A 76 6.00 10.34 2.71
N ASN A 77 6.73 9.46 1.98
CA ASN A 77 6.13 8.67 0.90
C ASN A 77 4.98 7.79 1.40
N ILE A 78 5.10 7.22 2.61
CA ILE A 78 4.03 6.42 3.22
C ILE A 78 2.82 7.30 3.54
N ALA A 79 3.02 8.48 4.10
CA ALA A 79 1.92 9.41 4.38
C ALA A 79 1.20 9.83 3.08
N ASP A 80 1.94 10.19 2.04
CA ASP A 80 1.40 10.56 0.73
C ASP A 80 0.68 9.37 0.06
N MET A 81 1.20 8.15 0.22
CA MET A 81 0.58 6.92 -0.25
C MET A 81 -0.80 6.70 0.38
N PHE A 82 -0.93 6.85 1.71
CA PHE A 82 -2.22 6.72 2.36
C PHE A 82 -3.16 7.88 2.04
N ALA A 83 -2.66 9.11 1.91
CA ALA A 83 -3.47 10.23 1.44
C ALA A 83 -4.04 9.98 0.03
N LYS A 84 -3.23 9.41 -0.88
CA LYS A 84 -3.68 8.98 -2.22
C LYS A 84 -4.75 7.88 -2.14
N SER A 85 -4.53 6.84 -1.33
CA SER A 85 -5.47 5.72 -1.13
C SER A 85 -6.85 6.20 -0.69
N LEU A 86 -6.89 7.18 0.21
CA LEU A 86 -8.10 7.71 0.86
C LEU A 86 -8.64 8.99 0.20
N GLY A 87 -8.06 9.39 -0.94
CA GLY A 87 -8.38 10.63 -1.64
C GLY A 87 -9.58 10.58 -2.58
N SER A 88 -10.27 9.43 -2.75
CA SER A 88 -11.45 9.32 -3.61
C SER A 88 -12.57 10.27 -3.17
N ILE A 89 -13.46 10.64 -4.12
CA ILE A 89 -14.69 11.39 -3.80
C ILE A 89 -15.62 10.55 -2.91
N LEU A 90 -16.57 11.18 -2.28
CA LEU A 90 -17.56 10.48 -1.46
C LEU A 90 -18.59 9.78 -2.34
N GLN A 91 -19.01 8.60 -1.90
CA GLN A 91 -20.04 7.83 -2.58
C GLN A 91 -21.42 8.45 -2.34
N GLU A 92 -22.18 8.62 -3.41
CA GLU A 92 -23.55 9.11 -3.36
C GLU A 92 -24.51 8.10 -4.00
N LYS A 93 -25.69 7.98 -3.38
CA LYS A 93 -26.80 7.20 -3.91
C LYS A 93 -28.09 8.00 -3.75
N ASP A 94 -28.82 8.20 -4.85
CA ASP A 94 -30.07 8.96 -4.89
C ASP A 94 -29.92 10.38 -4.28
N GLY A 95 -28.77 11.04 -4.54
CA GLY A 95 -28.45 12.38 -4.04
C GLY A 95 -28.15 12.43 -2.54
N LYS A 96 -27.86 11.28 -1.92
CA LYS A 96 -27.47 11.19 -0.50
C LYS A 96 -26.13 10.49 -0.38
N THR A 97 -25.29 11.00 0.50
CA THR A 97 -24.03 10.37 0.87
C THR A 97 -24.28 8.98 1.48
N VAL A 98 -23.60 7.97 0.98
CA VAL A 98 -23.62 6.62 1.55
C VAL A 98 -22.71 6.59 2.77
N LEU A 99 -23.22 6.03 3.86
CA LEU A 99 -22.47 5.94 5.12
C LEU A 99 -22.05 4.49 5.41
N ASP A 100 -20.91 4.33 6.07
CA ASP A 100 -20.48 3.06 6.65
C ASP A 100 -21.20 2.74 7.96
N GLU A 101 -20.82 1.62 8.60
CA GLU A 101 -21.35 1.18 9.90
C GLU A 101 -21.05 2.12 11.06
N ASN A 102 -20.03 2.99 10.92
CA ASN A 102 -19.64 4.00 11.90
C ASN A 102 -20.30 5.37 11.59
N ARG A 103 -21.21 5.40 10.62
CA ARG A 103 -21.89 6.62 10.12
C ARG A 103 -20.93 7.63 9.48
N GLN A 104 -19.77 7.16 9.01
CA GLN A 104 -18.83 7.95 8.22
C GLN A 104 -19.15 7.84 6.72
N PRO A 105 -19.00 8.91 5.94
CA PRO A 105 -19.16 8.86 4.50
C PRO A 105 -18.24 7.82 3.86
N LEU A 106 -18.79 6.94 3.01
CA LEU A 106 -18.01 6.02 2.20
C LEU A 106 -17.36 6.73 1.03
N LEU A 107 -16.18 6.27 0.68
CA LEU A 107 -15.48 6.67 -0.53
C LEU A 107 -16.06 5.95 -1.74
N GLU A 108 -16.03 6.60 -2.92
CA GLU A 108 -16.28 5.92 -4.19
C GLU A 108 -15.25 4.79 -4.39
N PRO A 109 -15.70 3.62 -4.91
CA PRO A 109 -14.81 2.49 -5.14
C PRO A 109 -13.64 2.86 -6.05
N SER A 110 -12.42 2.68 -5.56
CA SER A 110 -11.18 2.95 -6.28
C SER A 110 -10.33 1.71 -6.37
N GLY A 111 -9.81 1.40 -7.55
CA GLY A 111 -8.81 0.34 -7.72
C GLY A 111 -7.56 0.59 -6.88
N GLY A 112 -7.23 1.85 -6.65
CA GLY A 112 -6.08 2.26 -5.86
C GLY A 112 -6.29 2.19 -4.33
N PHE A 113 -7.48 1.90 -3.81
CA PHE A 113 -7.66 1.73 -2.36
C PHE A 113 -6.75 0.61 -1.83
N LEU A 114 -5.99 0.87 -0.76
CA LEU A 114 -4.99 -0.06 -0.24
C LEU A 114 -5.54 -0.95 0.87
N GLN A 115 -5.22 -2.24 0.75
CA GLN A 115 -5.32 -3.22 1.81
C GLN A 115 -3.93 -3.36 2.45
N VAL A 116 -3.85 -3.44 3.78
CA VAL A 116 -2.63 -3.12 4.55
C VAL A 116 -2.24 -4.24 5.50
N SER A 117 -0.93 -4.44 5.70
CA SER A 117 -0.34 -5.20 6.80
C SER A 117 0.87 -4.47 7.37
N GLY A 118 1.13 -4.60 8.66
CA GLY A 118 2.24 -3.92 9.33
C GLY A 118 2.02 -2.42 9.59
N ALA A 119 0.86 -1.87 9.24
CA ALA A 119 0.52 -0.48 9.54
C ALA A 119 -0.93 -0.36 10.01
N LYS A 120 -1.22 0.75 10.71
CA LYS A 120 -2.57 1.23 10.98
C LYS A 120 -2.70 2.67 10.47
N VAL A 121 -3.79 2.96 9.79
CA VAL A 121 -4.11 4.31 9.33
C VAL A 121 -5.49 4.72 9.84
N TYR A 122 -5.55 5.85 10.53
CA TYR A 122 -6.77 6.45 11.05
C TYR A 122 -7.18 7.59 10.12
N TYR A 123 -8.44 7.61 9.71
CA TYR A 123 -8.90 8.60 8.74
C TYR A 123 -10.34 9.04 8.99
N ASP A 124 -10.66 10.25 8.57
CA ASP A 124 -12.00 10.87 8.64
C ASP A 124 -12.43 11.33 7.25
N THR A 125 -13.45 10.67 6.68
CA THR A 125 -13.98 11.00 5.36
C THR A 125 -14.88 12.24 5.35
N THR A 126 -15.23 12.78 6.52
CA THR A 126 -15.95 14.07 6.62
C THR A 126 -15.03 15.25 6.29
N LEU A 127 -13.72 15.04 6.34
CA LEU A 127 -12.71 16.05 6.05
C LEU A 127 -12.40 16.12 4.54
N PRO A 128 -11.90 17.26 4.04
CA PRO A 128 -11.33 17.36 2.69
C PRO A 128 -10.25 16.31 2.46
N ALA A 129 -10.12 15.80 1.23
CA ALA A 129 -9.27 14.66 0.88
C ALA A 129 -7.82 14.76 1.42
N GLU A 130 -7.25 15.96 1.35
CA GLU A 130 -5.88 16.26 1.80
C GLU A 130 -5.70 16.27 3.34
N LYS A 131 -6.80 16.21 4.10
CA LYS A 131 -6.81 16.21 5.57
C LYS A 131 -7.41 14.94 6.17
N ARG A 132 -7.81 13.98 5.35
CA ARG A 132 -8.50 12.77 5.81
C ARG A 132 -7.63 11.87 6.67
N VAL A 133 -6.35 11.74 6.35
CA VAL A 133 -5.43 10.94 7.15
C VAL A 133 -5.11 11.70 8.44
N LEU A 134 -5.53 11.13 9.56
CA LEU A 134 -5.37 11.74 10.88
C LEU A 134 -4.11 11.27 11.59
N TYR A 135 -3.78 9.97 11.43
CA TYR A 135 -2.67 9.35 12.14
C TYR A 135 -2.27 8.04 11.47
N ILE A 136 -0.98 7.72 11.51
CA ILE A 136 -0.43 6.47 10.97
C ILE A 136 0.52 5.88 12.00
N GLU A 137 0.40 4.58 12.22
CA GLU A 137 1.32 3.77 13.01
C GLU A 137 1.93 2.68 12.14
N ILE A 138 3.22 2.41 12.33
CA ILE A 138 3.94 1.31 11.70
C ILE A 138 4.33 0.30 12.77
N LYS A 139 4.13 -0.97 12.48
CA LYS A 139 4.53 -2.07 13.36
C LYS A 139 6.05 -2.19 13.38
N ASN A 140 6.65 -2.05 14.54
CA ASN A 140 8.06 -2.32 14.72
C ASN A 140 8.30 -3.84 14.60
N PRO A 141 9.09 -4.31 13.62
CA PRO A 141 9.28 -5.74 13.37
C PRO A 141 10.05 -6.46 14.48
N GLU A 142 10.77 -5.73 15.34
CA GLU A 142 11.55 -6.32 16.44
C GLU A 142 10.70 -6.47 17.71
N THR A 143 9.88 -5.48 18.01
CA THR A 143 9.06 -5.45 19.25
C THR A 143 7.64 -5.95 19.03
N GLY A 144 7.14 -5.92 17.78
CA GLY A 144 5.75 -6.19 17.43
C GLY A 144 4.77 -5.09 17.83
N GLN A 145 5.25 -3.99 18.44
CA GLN A 145 4.43 -2.86 18.85
C GLN A 145 4.21 -1.90 17.67
N TYR A 146 3.08 -1.21 17.67
CA TYR A 146 2.81 -0.14 16.73
C TYR A 146 3.38 1.18 17.27
N GLU A 147 4.11 1.89 16.42
CA GLU A 147 4.78 3.15 16.72
C GLU A 147 4.34 4.23 15.73
N PRO A 148 4.29 5.50 16.15
CA PRO A 148 3.97 6.61 15.24
C PRO A 148 4.87 6.62 14.02
N LEU A 149 4.30 6.86 12.83
CA LEU A 149 5.07 7.03 11.60
C LEU A 149 6.05 8.20 11.72
N ASN A 150 7.33 7.94 11.55
CA ASN A 150 8.36 8.98 11.46
C ASN A 150 8.56 9.39 10.00
N LEU A 151 8.17 10.59 9.63
CA LEU A 151 8.20 11.08 8.25
C LEU A 151 9.61 11.13 7.63
N ALA A 152 10.64 11.29 8.47
CA ALA A 152 12.04 11.40 8.03
C ALA A 152 12.78 10.05 8.00
N LYS A 153 12.18 8.98 8.56
CA LYS A 153 12.78 7.64 8.58
C LYS A 153 12.54 6.94 7.26
N ASP A 154 13.49 6.08 6.85
CA ASP A 154 13.34 5.14 5.76
C ASP A 154 12.67 3.85 6.24
N TYR A 155 11.80 3.30 5.40
CA TYR A 155 11.05 2.06 5.62
C TYR A 155 11.16 1.15 4.41
N TYR A 156 11.03 -0.15 4.62
CA TYR A 156 10.93 -1.14 3.56
C TYR A 156 9.47 -1.55 3.36
N LEU A 157 8.94 -1.19 2.21
CA LEU A 157 7.57 -1.46 1.80
C LEU A 157 7.56 -2.66 0.84
N THR A 158 6.79 -3.69 1.17
CA THR A 158 6.49 -4.80 0.25
C THR A 158 5.13 -4.59 -0.40
N THR A 159 5.08 -4.72 -1.72
CA THR A 159 3.86 -4.57 -2.51
C THR A 159 3.98 -5.38 -3.80
N ASN A 160 3.06 -5.18 -4.76
CA ASN A 160 3.21 -5.74 -6.10
C ASN A 160 4.07 -4.84 -7.01
N ASP A 161 4.64 -5.44 -8.06
CA ASP A 161 5.48 -4.77 -9.06
C ASP A 161 4.79 -3.57 -9.73
N PHE A 162 3.47 -3.66 -9.94
CA PHE A 162 2.67 -2.58 -10.51
C PHE A 162 2.65 -1.34 -9.61
N LEU A 163 2.32 -1.48 -8.32
CA LEU A 163 2.37 -0.37 -7.37
C LEU A 163 3.80 0.13 -7.14
N ALA A 164 4.76 -0.80 -7.03
CA ALA A 164 6.18 -0.45 -6.87
C ALA A 164 6.75 0.35 -8.04
N ALA A 165 6.11 0.27 -9.22
CA ALA A 165 6.42 1.09 -10.40
C ALA A 165 5.60 2.39 -10.48
N GLY A 166 4.80 2.73 -9.47
CA GLY A 166 3.95 3.93 -9.46
C GLY A 166 2.58 3.75 -10.09
N GLY A 167 2.13 2.50 -10.30
CA GLY A 167 0.79 2.19 -10.83
C GLY A 167 -0.34 2.78 -9.98
N ASP A 168 -1.55 2.86 -10.51
CA ASP A 168 -2.73 3.51 -9.90
C ASP A 168 -2.45 4.97 -9.43
N GLY A 169 -1.44 5.62 -10.00
CA GLY A 169 -1.04 6.99 -9.66
C GLY A 169 -0.27 7.14 -8.35
N TYR A 170 0.34 6.06 -7.85
CA TYR A 170 1.23 6.07 -6.68
C TYR A 170 2.64 6.57 -7.05
N THR A 171 2.72 7.77 -7.61
CA THR A 171 3.98 8.37 -8.13
C THR A 171 5.05 8.58 -7.06
N MET A 172 4.67 8.58 -5.76
CA MET A 172 5.61 8.63 -4.64
C MET A 172 6.32 7.29 -4.41
N LEU A 173 5.82 6.20 -4.99
CA LEU A 173 6.46 4.89 -4.99
C LEU A 173 7.33 4.76 -6.24
N GLY A 174 8.40 3.98 -6.17
CA GLY A 174 9.31 3.77 -7.29
C GLY A 174 10.76 3.67 -6.86
N GLY A 175 11.67 3.67 -7.83
CA GLY A 175 13.11 3.55 -7.59
C GLY A 175 13.63 2.12 -7.67
N ALA A 176 14.77 1.88 -7.03
CA ALA A 176 15.36 0.56 -6.95
C ALA A 176 14.47 -0.37 -6.14
N ARG A 177 14.30 -1.60 -6.64
CA ARG A 177 13.46 -2.60 -5.99
C ARG A 177 14.06 -3.99 -6.08
N GLU A 178 13.75 -4.83 -5.11
CA GLU A 178 13.99 -6.26 -5.18
C GLU A 178 12.69 -6.93 -5.65
N GLU A 179 12.82 -7.91 -6.55
CA GLU A 179 11.70 -8.68 -7.08
C GLU A 179 11.67 -10.07 -6.44
N GLY A 180 10.48 -10.48 -6.02
CA GLY A 180 10.18 -11.80 -5.49
C GLY A 180 9.37 -12.67 -6.47
N PRO A 181 8.77 -13.77 -5.98
CA PRO A 181 7.90 -14.63 -6.78
C PRO A 181 6.61 -13.92 -7.20
N SER A 182 5.80 -14.58 -8.02
CA SER A 182 4.45 -14.09 -8.30
C SER A 182 3.59 -14.09 -7.03
N MET A 183 2.70 -13.11 -6.92
CA MET A 183 1.82 -12.93 -5.76
C MET A 183 0.94 -14.14 -5.48
N ASP A 184 0.44 -14.80 -6.52
CA ASP A 184 -0.42 -15.98 -6.40
C ASP A 184 0.33 -17.16 -5.78
N VAL A 185 1.62 -17.35 -6.09
CA VAL A 185 2.46 -18.37 -5.48
C VAL A 185 2.69 -18.06 -3.99
N ALA A 186 3.15 -16.87 -3.66
CA ALA A 186 3.39 -16.49 -2.27
C ALA A 186 2.09 -16.51 -1.45
N PHE A 187 0.97 -16.10 -2.03
CA PHE A 187 -0.34 -16.16 -1.37
C PHE A 187 -0.78 -17.61 -1.14
N ALA A 188 -0.60 -18.51 -2.10
CA ALA A 188 -0.88 -19.95 -1.92
C ALA A 188 -0.03 -20.56 -0.81
N ASP A 189 1.28 -20.24 -0.76
CA ASP A 189 2.20 -20.71 0.27
C ASP A 189 1.82 -20.19 1.67
N TYR A 190 1.36 -18.93 1.74
CA TYR A 190 0.84 -18.36 2.98
C TYR A 190 -0.41 -19.09 3.47
N LEU A 191 -1.41 -19.26 2.58
CA LEU A 191 -2.66 -19.94 2.90
C LEU A 191 -2.47 -21.39 3.38
N ALA A 192 -1.42 -22.06 2.90
CA ALA A 192 -1.11 -23.45 3.28
C ALA A 192 -0.66 -23.59 4.75
N LYS A 193 -0.17 -22.52 5.38
CA LYS A 193 0.43 -22.53 6.74
C LYS A 193 -0.26 -21.58 7.73
N ALA A 194 -1.03 -20.60 7.24
CA ALA A 194 -1.67 -19.59 8.09
C ALA A 194 -2.88 -20.15 8.83
N ASP A 195 -3.10 -19.66 10.05
CA ASP A 195 -4.37 -19.86 10.77
C ASP A 195 -5.46 -18.97 10.15
N LEU A 196 -6.28 -19.54 9.29
CA LEU A 196 -7.33 -18.83 8.60
C LEU A 196 -8.51 -18.44 9.49
N THR A 197 -8.60 -18.97 10.72
CA THR A 197 -9.64 -18.60 11.68
C THR A 197 -9.54 -17.12 12.08
N ALA A 198 -8.33 -16.54 12.06
CA ALA A 198 -8.10 -15.13 12.30
C ALA A 198 -8.83 -14.22 11.31
N TYR A 199 -9.15 -14.72 10.10
CA TYR A 199 -9.84 -13.96 9.04
C TYR A 199 -11.33 -14.35 8.92
N ALA A 200 -11.84 -15.21 9.80
CA ALA A 200 -13.23 -15.68 9.75
C ALA A 200 -14.23 -14.57 10.09
N THR A 201 -13.82 -13.62 10.94
CA THR A 201 -14.63 -12.48 11.34
C THR A 201 -14.14 -11.22 10.64
N ILE A 202 -15.07 -10.47 10.03
CA ILE A 202 -14.75 -9.18 9.42
C ILE A 202 -14.58 -8.17 10.54
N ASN A 203 -13.40 -7.56 10.60
CA ASN A 203 -13.15 -6.37 11.42
C ASN A 203 -12.66 -5.25 10.50
N PRO A 204 -13.59 -4.41 9.96
CA PRO A 204 -13.26 -3.39 8.97
C PRO A 204 -12.48 -2.20 9.52
N ASN A 205 -12.21 -2.16 10.83
CA ASN A 205 -11.54 -1.05 11.52
C ASN A 205 -10.36 -1.54 12.36
N SER A 206 -9.54 -2.43 11.82
CA SER A 206 -8.36 -2.94 12.53
C SER A 206 -7.03 -2.39 11.99
N ARG A 207 -7.01 -1.98 10.71
CA ARG A 207 -5.80 -1.51 10.00
C ARG A 207 -6.06 -0.20 9.25
N THR A 208 -7.19 -0.09 8.57
CA THR A 208 -7.66 1.13 7.91
C THR A 208 -8.92 1.58 8.62
N ILE A 209 -8.75 2.48 9.59
CA ILE A 209 -9.71 2.77 10.65
C ILE A 209 -10.44 4.07 10.35
N SER A 210 -11.73 3.97 10.01
CA SER A 210 -12.61 5.11 9.83
C SER A 210 -13.08 5.63 11.20
N ILE A 211 -12.76 6.88 11.50
CA ILE A 211 -13.09 7.55 12.76
C ILE A 211 -13.35 9.02 12.53
N SER A 212 -14.34 9.61 13.23
CA SER A 212 -14.48 11.06 13.23
C SER A 212 -13.39 11.73 14.05
N ALA A 213 -12.76 12.77 13.50
CA ALA A 213 -11.73 13.53 14.19
C ALA A 213 -12.21 14.23 15.48
N SER A 214 -13.53 14.42 15.62
CA SER A 214 -14.17 15.03 16.77
C SER A 214 -14.88 14.04 17.70
N LYS A 215 -14.77 12.73 17.43
CA LYS A 215 -15.42 11.73 18.27
C LYS A 215 -14.72 11.67 19.64
N ASP A 216 -15.53 11.75 20.68
CA ASP A 216 -15.17 11.62 22.08
C ASP A 216 -16.10 10.54 22.65
N THR A 217 -15.57 9.35 22.89
CA THR A 217 -16.39 8.16 23.22
C THR A 217 -16.81 8.16 24.68
N ASP A 218 -15.99 8.66 25.60
CA ASP A 218 -16.22 8.63 27.02
C ASP A 218 -16.68 9.97 27.62
N GLY A 219 -16.63 11.06 26.82
CA GLY A 219 -17.16 12.38 27.17
C GLY A 219 -16.26 13.18 28.10
N ASP A 220 -14.97 12.91 28.15
CA ASP A 220 -14.01 13.59 29.03
C ASP A 220 -13.51 14.93 28.43
N GLY A 221 -13.84 15.21 27.16
CA GLY A 221 -13.47 16.42 26.43
C GLY A 221 -12.22 16.28 25.58
N VAL A 222 -11.61 15.09 25.50
CA VAL A 222 -10.51 14.75 24.60
C VAL A 222 -11.04 13.87 23.48
N ALA A 223 -10.69 14.15 22.24
CA ALA A 223 -11.14 13.33 21.14
C ALA A 223 -10.42 11.98 21.11
N ASP A 224 -11.12 10.89 20.77
CA ASP A 224 -10.60 9.52 20.68
C ASP A 224 -9.26 9.46 19.92
N ILE A 225 -9.14 10.22 18.82
CA ILE A 225 -7.91 10.23 18.01
C ILE A 225 -6.73 10.86 18.73
N GLU A 226 -6.95 11.86 19.58
CA GLU A 226 -5.89 12.49 20.37
C GLU A 226 -5.44 11.57 21.51
N GLU A 227 -6.34 10.81 22.09
CA GLU A 227 -6.04 9.80 23.08
C GLU A 227 -5.23 8.64 22.47
N ILE A 228 -5.65 8.14 21.30
CA ILE A 228 -4.91 7.10 20.54
C ILE A 228 -3.48 7.57 20.27
N LYS A 229 -3.28 8.82 19.82
CA LYS A 229 -1.94 9.38 19.56
C LYS A 229 -1.07 9.43 20.80
N GLN A 230 -1.66 9.57 21.97
CA GLN A 230 -0.95 9.71 23.24
C GLN A 230 -0.94 8.42 24.07
N GLY A 231 -1.57 7.35 23.56
CA GLY A 231 -1.60 6.04 24.21
C GLY A 231 -2.48 6.00 25.46
N THR A 232 -3.51 6.86 25.54
CA THR A 232 -4.57 6.79 26.53
C THR A 232 -5.76 5.98 26.02
N ASP A 233 -6.75 5.67 26.85
CA ASP A 233 -7.88 4.80 26.55
C ASP A 233 -9.12 5.63 26.22
N PRO A 234 -9.56 5.71 24.94
CA PRO A 234 -10.73 6.49 24.51
C PRO A 234 -12.06 6.08 25.14
N ALA A 235 -12.12 4.99 25.86
CA ALA A 235 -13.34 4.51 26.53
C ALA A 235 -13.33 4.71 28.04
N ASN A 236 -12.29 5.37 28.58
CA ASN A 236 -12.12 5.56 30.01
C ASN A 236 -11.88 7.04 30.37
N PRO A 237 -12.90 7.77 30.86
CA PRO A 237 -12.82 9.21 31.11
C PRO A 237 -11.83 9.62 32.24
N LYS A 238 -11.09 8.66 32.78
CA LYS A 238 -9.98 8.88 33.75
C LYS A 238 -8.62 8.65 33.09
N SER A 239 -8.56 8.25 31.84
CA SER A 239 -7.36 7.95 31.07
C SER A 239 -7.20 8.97 29.94
N TYR A 240 -6.96 10.21 30.27
CA TYR A 240 -6.73 11.30 29.31
C TYR A 240 -5.27 11.73 29.30
N PRO A 241 -4.80 12.42 28.27
CA PRO A 241 -3.44 12.92 28.17
C PRO A 241 -3.06 13.77 29.39
N GLY A 242 -2.00 13.35 30.10
CA GLY A 242 -1.56 13.98 31.35
C GLY A 242 -2.24 13.45 32.62
N SER A 243 -3.17 12.49 32.54
CA SER A 243 -3.70 11.78 33.69
C SER A 243 -2.65 10.83 34.30
N ASN A 244 -2.66 10.67 35.60
CA ASN A 244 -1.77 9.71 36.30
C ASN A 244 -2.21 8.25 36.11
N ASN A 245 -3.29 7.99 35.38
CA ASN A 245 -3.88 6.68 35.09
C ASN A 245 -3.51 6.15 33.71
N GLN A 246 -2.28 6.32 33.27
CA GLN A 246 -1.83 5.69 32.03
C GLN A 246 -1.99 4.17 32.12
N PRO A 247 -2.46 3.49 31.05
CA PRO A 247 -2.47 2.04 31.01
C PRO A 247 -1.06 1.53 31.23
N VAL A 248 -0.88 0.70 32.26
CA VAL A 248 0.38 0.02 32.50
C VAL A 248 0.59 -0.97 31.37
N ILE A 249 1.42 -0.64 30.39
CA ILE A 249 1.91 -1.62 29.43
C ILE A 249 2.62 -2.68 30.27
N PRO A 250 2.25 -3.98 30.18
CA PRO A 250 2.92 -5.02 30.95
C PRO A 250 4.39 -5.08 30.54
N SER A 251 5.27 -4.48 31.31
CA SER A 251 6.71 -4.64 31.12
C SER A 251 7.07 -6.05 31.55
N THR A 252 7.34 -6.93 30.61
CA THR A 252 8.03 -8.19 30.87
C THR A 252 9.46 -7.89 31.24
N GLY A 253 9.71 -7.85 32.55
CA GLY A 253 10.97 -8.27 33.14
C GLY A 253 12.08 -7.25 33.36
N LYS A 254 12.33 -7.04 34.65
CA LYS A 254 13.56 -6.68 35.37
C LYS A 254 13.88 -5.21 35.65
N ASN A 255 13.62 -4.90 36.92
CA ASN A 255 14.34 -3.94 37.81
C ASN A 255 15.20 -2.85 37.15
N ALA A 256 14.70 -1.61 37.15
CA ALA A 256 15.54 -0.42 37.32
C ALA A 256 14.80 0.60 38.20
N GLN A 257 15.51 1.07 39.21
CA GLN A 257 15.11 2.01 40.23
C GLN A 257 14.75 3.40 39.65
N PRO A 258 13.72 4.12 40.11
CA PRO A 258 13.32 5.39 39.53
C PRO A 258 14.33 6.50 39.88
N THR A 259 14.92 7.09 38.86
CA THR A 259 15.59 8.38 38.97
C THR A 259 14.65 9.48 38.50
N ASN A 260 14.53 10.53 39.33
CA ASN A 260 13.70 11.70 39.17
C ASN A 260 13.92 12.39 37.78
N PRO A 261 12.89 12.78 37.02
CA PRO A 261 13.08 13.47 35.76
C PRO A 261 13.35 14.97 36.01
N SER A 262 14.49 15.41 35.51
CA SER A 262 14.82 16.81 35.31
C SER A 262 14.02 17.34 34.11
N THR A 263 13.47 18.53 34.26
CA THR A 263 12.68 19.29 33.28
C THR A 263 13.44 19.48 31.95
N GLY A 264 13.11 18.68 30.95
CA GLY A 264 13.52 18.88 29.54
C GLY A 264 12.31 19.27 28.71
N LYS A 265 12.39 20.43 28.06
CA LYS A 265 11.36 20.92 27.13
C LYS A 265 11.11 19.86 26.07
N MET A 266 9.85 19.41 25.97
CA MET A 266 9.38 18.61 24.82
C MET A 266 9.36 19.50 23.58
N ASP A 267 10.11 19.09 22.60
CA ASP A 267 10.01 19.62 21.24
C ASP A 267 8.78 18.97 20.59
N GLN A 268 7.70 19.73 20.51
CA GLN A 268 6.48 19.30 19.82
C GLN A 268 6.73 19.39 18.32
N THR A 269 7.13 18.32 17.68
CA THR A 269 7.01 18.19 16.23
C THR A 269 5.54 17.96 15.88
N TYR A 270 4.83 19.06 15.86
CA TYR A 270 3.50 19.19 15.28
C TYR A 270 3.57 18.84 13.79
N ILE A 271 2.74 17.93 13.31
CA ILE A 271 2.55 17.73 11.88
C ILE A 271 1.87 18.99 11.34
N PRO A 272 2.55 19.85 10.55
CA PRO A 272 1.85 20.95 9.92
C PRO A 272 0.86 20.37 8.91
N ALA A 273 -0.36 20.87 8.93
CA ALA A 273 -1.32 20.61 7.88
C ALA A 273 -0.65 20.80 6.52
N LEU A 274 -0.72 19.77 5.65
CA LEU A 274 -0.23 19.81 4.28
C LEU A 274 -0.96 20.91 3.51
N VAL A 275 -0.46 22.13 3.56
CA VAL A 275 -0.86 23.22 2.67
C VAL A 275 0.11 23.23 1.50
N GLY A 276 -0.21 22.46 0.47
CA GLY A 276 0.41 22.60 -0.83
C GLY A 276 -0.15 23.80 -1.57
N THR A 277 0.48 24.95 -1.47
CA THR A 277 0.29 26.05 -2.42
C THR A 277 1.38 25.95 -3.47
N ASN A 278 1.08 25.31 -4.59
CA ASN A 278 1.85 25.52 -5.81
C ASN A 278 1.37 26.80 -6.49
N SER A 279 2.17 27.83 -6.44
CA SER A 279 2.14 28.93 -7.40
C SER A 279 3.48 28.96 -8.15
N PRO A 280 3.47 28.98 -9.50
CA PRO A 280 4.70 29.07 -10.27
C PRO A 280 5.02 30.56 -10.49
N ASN A 281 6.15 31.02 -10.06
CA ASN A 281 6.98 31.95 -10.80
C ASN A 281 8.20 32.45 -10.01
N GLN A 282 9.25 32.58 -10.82
CA GLN A 282 10.46 33.39 -10.62
C GLN A 282 11.64 32.64 -9.96
N LEU A 283 12.84 32.65 -10.46
CA LEU A 283 13.56 33.28 -11.59
C LEU A 283 14.98 32.73 -11.55
N ALA A 284 15.54 32.59 -12.70
CA ALA A 284 16.92 32.17 -12.99
C ALA A 284 17.98 32.90 -12.18
N SER A 285 19.04 32.17 -11.78
CA SER A 285 20.43 32.64 -12.03
C SER A 285 21.42 31.48 -11.87
N GLN A 286 22.05 31.16 -12.97
CA GLN A 286 23.44 30.84 -13.27
C GLN A 286 24.31 30.19 -12.18
N THR A 287 24.76 28.98 -12.45
CA THR A 287 26.20 28.70 -12.42
C THR A 287 26.55 27.61 -13.44
N LYS A 288 27.34 27.99 -14.45
CA LYS A 288 28.03 27.09 -15.37
C LYS A 288 29.11 26.34 -14.60
N ASN A 289 29.13 25.04 -14.71
CA ASN A 289 30.34 24.26 -14.51
C ASN A 289 30.56 23.34 -15.70
N THR A 290 31.54 23.70 -16.46
CA THR A 290 32.23 22.98 -17.52
C THR A 290 32.89 21.74 -16.92
N PHE A 291 32.59 20.55 -17.46
CA PHE A 291 33.45 19.39 -17.31
C PHE A 291 34.08 19.03 -18.66
N THR A 292 35.38 19.13 -18.67
CA THR A 292 36.29 18.71 -19.73
C THR A 292 36.37 17.18 -19.77
N SER A 293 36.35 16.67 -21.01
CA SER A 293 36.62 15.27 -21.34
C SER A 293 38.05 14.90 -21.07
N ALA A 294 38.30 13.75 -20.45
CA ALA A 294 39.56 13.03 -20.53
C ALA A 294 39.28 11.63 -21.12
N LYS A 295 39.92 11.41 -22.27
CA LYS A 295 40.10 10.07 -22.86
C LYS A 295 41.18 9.35 -22.08
N ASP A 296 40.96 8.08 -21.78
CA ASP A 296 42.08 7.17 -21.60
C ASP A 296 41.73 5.78 -22.14
N ASP A 297 42.58 5.37 -23.08
CA ASP A 297 42.63 4.05 -23.69
C ASP A 297 43.28 3.07 -22.73
N THR A 298 42.65 1.91 -22.50
CA THR A 298 43.41 0.71 -22.09
C THR A 298 42.78 -0.53 -22.68
N GLN A 299 43.50 -1.15 -23.60
CA GLN A 299 43.24 -2.51 -24.11
C GLN A 299 43.50 -3.53 -23.04
N ILE A 300 42.64 -4.52 -22.88
CA ILE A 300 42.95 -5.85 -22.33
C ILE A 300 42.31 -6.95 -23.16
N LYS A 301 43.17 -7.91 -23.47
CA LYS A 301 43.02 -9.05 -24.38
C LYS A 301 41.87 -10.01 -24.06
N ALA A 302 41.35 -10.58 -25.13
CA ALA A 302 40.44 -11.71 -25.18
C ALA A 302 41.01 -12.98 -24.54
N ASN A 303 40.12 -13.76 -23.91
CA ASN A 303 40.22 -15.21 -23.86
C ASN A 303 38.82 -15.82 -24.08
N ASN A 304 38.78 -16.68 -25.12
CA ASN A 304 37.65 -17.47 -25.57
C ASN A 304 37.17 -18.48 -24.51
N HIS A 305 35.89 -18.66 -24.34
CA HIS A 305 35.23 -19.98 -24.38
C HIS A 305 33.71 -19.86 -24.59
N HIS A 306 33.28 -20.42 -25.71
CA HIS A 306 32.03 -21.04 -26.11
C HIS A 306 30.65 -20.35 -25.85
N LEU A 307 30.13 -19.80 -26.93
CA LEU A 307 28.85 -20.06 -27.60
C LEU A 307 27.57 -20.15 -26.77
N SER A 308 26.75 -19.13 -26.95
CA SER A 308 25.33 -19.30 -27.30
C SER A 308 24.85 -18.08 -28.10
N VAL A 309 24.41 -18.31 -29.31
CA VAL A 309 23.82 -17.31 -30.22
C VAL A 309 22.40 -17.04 -29.76
N THR A 310 22.14 -15.86 -29.22
CA THR A 310 20.77 -15.36 -29.03
C THR A 310 20.55 -14.24 -30.05
N VAL A 311 19.69 -14.51 -31.02
CA VAL A 311 19.25 -13.54 -32.03
C VAL A 311 18.37 -12.53 -31.31
N ALA A 312 18.87 -11.33 -31.04
CA ALA A 312 18.06 -10.20 -30.60
C ALA A 312 17.28 -9.65 -31.80
N LYS A 313 15.99 -9.93 -31.89
CA LYS A 313 15.06 -9.15 -32.72
C LYS A 313 14.71 -7.88 -31.92
N THR A 314 15.22 -6.76 -32.40
CA THR A 314 14.76 -5.43 -32.01
C THR A 314 13.29 -5.26 -32.39
N PHE A 315 12.41 -5.28 -31.41
CA PHE A 315 11.07 -4.77 -31.56
C PHE A 315 11.09 -3.29 -31.14
N THR A 316 10.80 -2.41 -32.07
CA THR A 316 10.43 -1.03 -31.76
C THR A 316 9.11 -1.06 -30.99
N ALA A 317 9.19 -0.73 -29.71
CA ALA A 317 8.02 -0.61 -28.85
C ALA A 317 7.22 0.62 -29.29
N GLY A 318 6.05 0.37 -29.90
CA GLY A 318 4.95 1.32 -29.85
C GLY A 318 4.50 1.39 -28.38
N SER A 319 4.32 2.59 -27.88
CA SER A 319 3.84 2.84 -26.51
C SER A 319 2.45 2.23 -26.31
N ALA A 320 2.38 1.00 -25.83
CA ALA A 320 1.18 0.43 -25.26
C ALA A 320 1.19 0.77 -23.77
N THR A 321 0.36 1.70 -23.38
CA THR A 321 0.03 1.93 -21.96
C THR A 321 -0.58 0.64 -21.43
N LEU A 322 0.05 0.08 -20.40
CA LEU A 322 -0.51 -1.05 -19.64
C LEU A 322 -1.88 -0.64 -19.09
N PRO A 323 -2.91 -1.49 -19.17
CA PRO A 323 -4.22 -1.17 -18.61
C PRO A 323 -4.08 -1.01 -17.08
N GLU A 324 -4.54 0.11 -16.55
CA GLU A 324 -4.63 0.36 -15.11
C GLU A 324 -5.44 -0.77 -14.44
N THR A 325 -4.90 -1.34 -13.35
CA THR A 325 -5.60 -2.38 -12.60
C THR A 325 -6.84 -1.78 -11.95
N GLY A 326 -8.00 -2.07 -12.52
CA GLY A 326 -9.29 -1.66 -11.94
C GLY A 326 -10.08 -0.58 -12.67
N THR A 327 -9.64 -0.08 -13.83
CA THR A 327 -10.33 1.00 -14.55
C THR A 327 -11.25 0.56 -15.71
N SER A 328 -11.27 -0.72 -16.10
CA SER A 328 -12.12 -1.18 -17.23
C SER A 328 -13.22 -2.12 -16.73
N ASP A 329 -14.46 -1.65 -16.78
CA ASP A 329 -15.67 -2.37 -16.40
C ASP A 329 -16.35 -3.12 -17.58
N SER A 330 -15.71 -3.23 -18.74
CA SER A 330 -16.32 -3.82 -19.91
C SER A 330 -15.67 -5.15 -20.31
N PRO A 331 -16.38 -6.30 -20.16
CA PRO A 331 -15.87 -7.61 -20.62
C PRO A 331 -15.63 -7.69 -22.14
N ALA A 332 -16.25 -6.81 -22.92
CA ALA A 332 -16.15 -6.81 -24.37
C ALA A 332 -14.75 -6.41 -24.90
N ILE A 333 -14.01 -5.58 -24.18
CA ILE A 333 -12.70 -5.10 -24.63
C ILE A 333 -11.65 -6.21 -24.49
N TYR A 334 -11.76 -7.08 -23.47
CA TYR A 334 -10.84 -8.20 -23.28
C TYR A 334 -10.97 -9.28 -24.36
N MET A 335 -12.18 -9.51 -24.88
CA MET A 335 -12.40 -10.50 -25.95
C MET A 335 -11.78 -10.03 -27.28
N ILE A 336 -11.78 -8.73 -27.56
CA ILE A 336 -11.18 -8.19 -28.79
C ILE A 336 -9.66 -8.25 -28.73
N ALA A 337 -9.06 -7.94 -27.56
CA ALA A 337 -7.61 -8.02 -27.37
C ALA A 337 -7.11 -9.48 -27.43
N LEU A 338 -7.87 -10.44 -26.89
CA LEU A 338 -7.52 -11.85 -26.92
C LEU A 338 -7.62 -12.43 -28.35
N LEU A 339 -8.66 -12.05 -29.10
CA LEU A 339 -8.86 -12.50 -30.51
C LEU A 339 -7.77 -11.93 -31.44
N THR A 340 -7.35 -10.69 -31.26
CA THR A 340 -6.27 -10.12 -32.08
C THR A 340 -4.91 -10.74 -31.76
N SER A 341 -4.65 -11.11 -30.52
CA SER A 341 -3.42 -11.80 -30.12
C SER A 341 -3.35 -13.23 -30.66
N ILE A 342 -4.46 -13.96 -30.69
CA ILE A 342 -4.54 -15.34 -31.27
C ILE A 342 -4.36 -15.32 -32.77
N LEU A 343 -4.95 -14.35 -33.48
CA LEU A 343 -4.78 -14.21 -34.93
C LEU A 343 -3.34 -13.83 -35.32
N ALA A 344 -2.63 -13.05 -34.50
CA ALA A 344 -1.23 -12.73 -34.73
C ALA A 344 -0.30 -13.94 -34.50
N PHE A 345 -0.67 -14.85 -33.57
CA PHE A 345 0.16 -16.00 -33.22
C PHE A 345 0.06 -17.15 -34.27
N PHE A 346 -1.08 -17.28 -34.96
CA PHE A 346 -1.30 -18.36 -35.92
C PHE A 346 -1.08 -18.02 -37.40
N GLY A 347 -0.71 -16.78 -37.73
CA GLY A 347 -0.25 -16.41 -39.08
C GLY A 347 -1.24 -16.71 -40.22
N LEU A 348 -2.56 -16.75 -39.97
CA LEU A 348 -3.57 -17.02 -40.96
C LEU A 348 -3.84 -15.79 -41.83
N LYS A 349 -3.18 -15.72 -42.97
CA LYS A 349 -3.52 -14.80 -44.07
C LYS A 349 -4.85 -15.24 -44.68
N LYS A 350 -5.84 -14.37 -44.67
CA LYS A 350 -7.08 -14.52 -45.42
C LYS A 350 -6.74 -14.40 -46.91
N LYS A 351 -7.00 -15.46 -47.66
CA LYS A 351 -6.93 -15.46 -49.12
C LYS A 351 -8.19 -14.76 -49.62
N GLU A 352 -8.04 -13.62 -50.28
CA GLU A 352 -9.13 -13.04 -51.06
C GLU A 352 -9.30 -13.89 -52.31
N GLU A 353 -10.47 -14.49 -52.46
CA GLU A 353 -10.96 -15.01 -53.74
C GLU A 353 -11.76 -13.90 -54.41
N SER A 354 -11.26 -13.53 -55.57
CA SER A 354 -11.97 -12.70 -56.55
C SER A 354 -12.95 -13.56 -57.32
N GLU A 355 -14.21 -13.16 -57.34
CA GLU A 355 -15.07 -13.11 -58.51
C GLU A 355 -16.15 -12.04 -58.31
#